data_35bdb7f9f8b2cfec857bb9535fb633be
#
_entry.id   35bdb7f9f8b2cfec857bb9535fb633be
#
_cell.length_a   1.000
_cell.length_b   1.000
_cell.length_c   1.000
_cell.angle_alpha   90.00
_cell.angle_beta   90.00
_cell.angle_gamma   90.00
#
_symmetry.space_group_name_H-M   'P 1'
#
loop_
_entity.id
_entity.type
_entity.pdbx_description
1 polymer ?
#
loop_
_entity_poly.entity_id
_entity_poly.type
_entity_poly.pdbx_seq_one_letter_code
_entity_poly.pdbx_strand_id
1 'polypeptide(L)'
;MIKLEKEQTARFAARLEQETQESVMRDIAQFSEADIVDTWASEPPACAEVHAMVFNMERGVHIDEAIEFLKDNPSLQPFDLILANELDFGAARSGEKNTAEEVAKALGLSYVFGLEFIELKDAALGFHGNAVFSRWPVKWAEVLRLPEQYNWYNDRQKRIGGRCAILAKLDVHGREVGVASIHLENRTDGEGRRVQMQAGLDEVQRVFAGLPVNLGGDLNTKTFEGRDKDFIRHLA
;
A
#
# COMPACT_ATOMS: atom_id res chain seq x y z
N MET A 1 -6.54 -11.87 3.97
CA MET A 1 -5.11 -12.31 4.20
C MET A 1 -4.99 -12.98 5.56
N ILE A 2 -4.08 -13.95 5.73
CA ILE A 2 -3.85 -14.67 6.99
C ILE A 2 -2.45 -14.33 7.50
N LYS A 3 -2.35 -13.90 8.77
CA LYS A 3 -1.05 -13.65 9.41
C LYS A 3 -0.24 -14.93 9.57
N LEU A 4 1.08 -14.79 9.50
CA LEU A 4 1.99 -15.87 9.85
C LEU A 4 2.02 -16.08 11.37
N GLU A 5 2.15 -17.33 11.77
CA GLU A 5 2.42 -17.69 13.15
C GLU A 5 3.83 -17.21 13.58
N LYS A 6 4.01 -16.98 14.90
CA LYS A 6 5.27 -16.47 15.44
C LYS A 6 6.47 -17.35 15.08
N GLU A 7 6.30 -18.65 15.11
CA GLU A 7 7.36 -19.61 14.75
C GLU A 7 7.70 -19.57 13.26
N GLN A 8 6.69 -19.43 12.40
CA GLN A 8 6.90 -19.27 10.95
C GLN A 8 7.68 -17.98 10.66
N THR A 9 7.27 -16.87 11.29
CA THR A 9 7.95 -15.58 11.16
C THR A 9 9.41 -15.66 11.62
N ALA A 10 9.67 -16.31 12.77
CA ALA A 10 11.02 -16.50 13.28
C ALA A 10 11.89 -17.35 12.34
N ARG A 11 11.31 -18.40 11.74
CA ARG A 11 12.02 -19.24 10.75
C ARG A 11 12.40 -18.47 9.51
N PHE A 12 11.51 -17.65 8.97
CA PHE A 12 11.82 -16.80 7.81
C PHE A 12 12.86 -15.72 8.15
N ALA A 13 12.75 -15.12 9.34
CA ALA A 13 13.74 -14.14 9.81
C ALA A 13 15.15 -14.74 9.94
N ALA A 14 15.28 -15.98 10.46
CA ALA A 14 16.56 -16.66 10.57
C ALA A 14 17.22 -16.92 9.21
N ARG A 15 16.46 -17.14 8.16
CA ARG A 15 16.97 -17.33 6.79
C ARG A 15 17.67 -16.09 6.26
N LEU A 16 17.25 -14.89 6.67
CA LEU A 16 17.88 -13.63 6.25
C LEU A 16 19.30 -13.40 6.74
N GLU A 17 19.79 -14.25 7.67
CA GLU A 17 21.23 -14.30 8.03
C GLU A 17 22.09 -14.86 6.88
N GLN A 18 21.51 -15.61 5.94
CA GLN A 18 22.23 -16.32 4.88
C GLN A 18 21.64 -16.09 3.48
N GLU A 19 20.42 -15.58 3.38
CA GLU A 19 19.69 -15.40 2.14
C GLU A 19 19.32 -13.92 1.92
N THR A 20 18.99 -13.57 0.68
CA THR A 20 18.47 -12.23 0.34
C THR A 20 17.01 -12.07 0.75
N GLN A 21 16.56 -10.83 0.94
CA GLN A 21 15.15 -10.51 1.16
C GLN A 21 14.26 -11.09 0.06
N GLU A 22 14.66 -10.94 -1.19
CA GLU A 22 13.91 -11.47 -2.35
C GLU A 22 13.73 -12.99 -2.28
N SER A 23 14.82 -13.74 -1.92
CA SER A 23 14.74 -15.19 -1.76
C SER A 23 13.73 -15.60 -0.69
N VAL A 24 13.77 -14.93 0.46
CA VAL A 24 12.89 -15.25 1.59
C VAL A 24 11.44 -14.85 1.28
N MET A 25 11.20 -13.67 0.71
CA MET A 25 9.85 -13.20 0.35
C MET A 25 9.16 -14.12 -0.66
N ARG A 26 9.91 -14.73 -1.58
CA ARG A 26 9.34 -15.65 -2.59
C ARG A 26 8.64 -16.86 -1.97
N ASP A 27 9.06 -17.29 -0.80
CA ASP A 27 8.48 -18.43 -0.08
C ASP A 27 7.34 -18.00 0.89
N ILE A 28 7.00 -16.72 0.93
CA ILE A 28 5.93 -16.15 1.76
C ILE A 28 4.83 -15.65 0.82
N ALA A 29 3.78 -16.44 0.64
CA ALA A 29 2.71 -16.17 -0.33
C ALA A 29 2.08 -14.77 -0.17
N GLN A 30 1.98 -14.29 1.07
CA GLN A 30 1.37 -12.98 1.39
C GLN A 30 2.09 -11.79 0.72
N PHE A 31 3.36 -11.93 0.32
CA PHE A 31 4.07 -10.88 -0.40
C PHE A 31 3.68 -10.74 -1.87
N SER A 32 3.06 -11.75 -2.45
CA SER A 32 2.55 -11.74 -3.83
C SER A 32 1.03 -11.68 -3.92
N GLU A 33 0.33 -11.88 -2.80
CA GLU A 33 -1.13 -11.87 -2.75
C GLU A 33 -1.68 -10.47 -2.52
N ALA A 34 -2.65 -10.06 -3.34
CA ALA A 34 -3.49 -8.90 -3.10
C ALA A 34 -4.79 -9.39 -2.43
N ASP A 35 -5.06 -8.93 -1.22
CA ASP A 35 -6.24 -9.31 -0.45
C ASP A 35 -7.42 -8.39 -0.81
N ILE A 36 -8.33 -8.87 -1.67
CA ILE A 36 -9.50 -8.12 -2.14
C ILE A 36 -10.67 -8.41 -1.21
N VAL A 37 -11.26 -7.37 -0.63
CA VAL A 37 -12.42 -7.46 0.27
C VAL A 37 -13.47 -6.43 -0.14
N ASP A 38 -14.67 -6.89 -0.45
CA ASP A 38 -15.81 -6.07 -0.88
C ASP A 38 -17.02 -6.16 0.07
N THR A 39 -16.87 -6.84 1.19
CA THR A 39 -17.94 -7.12 2.16
C THR A 39 -18.62 -5.86 2.71
N TRP A 40 -17.91 -4.75 2.78
CA TRP A 40 -18.37 -3.50 3.39
C TRP A 40 -18.82 -2.46 2.37
N ALA A 41 -18.66 -2.75 1.08
CA ALA A 41 -19.00 -1.81 0.01
C ALA A 41 -20.48 -1.42 0.03
N SER A 42 -20.74 -0.12 0.01
CA SER A 42 -22.07 0.44 -0.26
C SER A 42 -22.31 0.58 -1.77
N GLU A 43 -23.55 0.88 -2.17
CA GLU A 43 -23.90 1.15 -3.57
C GLU A 43 -22.96 2.23 -4.16
N PRO A 44 -22.37 1.99 -5.33
CA PRO A 44 -21.52 2.98 -5.97
C PRO A 44 -22.27 4.25 -6.31
N PRO A 45 -21.64 5.43 -6.19
CA PRO A 45 -22.29 6.70 -6.53
C PRO A 45 -22.58 6.79 -8.03
N ALA A 46 -23.71 7.33 -8.40
CA ALA A 46 -24.05 7.66 -9.79
C ALA A 46 -23.39 8.99 -10.18
N CYS A 47 -22.05 9.02 -10.32
CA CYS A 47 -21.31 10.23 -10.67
C CYS A 47 -20.46 10.02 -11.94
N ALA A 48 -20.16 11.12 -12.61
CA ALA A 48 -19.31 11.14 -13.81
C ALA A 48 -17.83 11.41 -13.47
N GLU A 49 -17.54 11.79 -12.24
CA GLU A 49 -16.20 12.16 -11.74
C GLU A 49 -15.77 11.21 -10.65
N VAL A 50 -14.47 10.93 -10.58
CA VAL A 50 -13.81 10.13 -9.54
C VAL A 50 -13.02 11.05 -8.64
N HIS A 51 -13.41 11.16 -7.39
CA HIS A 51 -12.68 11.93 -6.40
C HIS A 51 -11.70 11.01 -5.67
N ALA A 52 -10.42 11.18 -5.97
CA ALA A 52 -9.35 10.38 -5.41
C ALA A 52 -8.52 11.17 -4.40
N MET A 53 -8.09 10.50 -3.34
CA MET A 53 -7.15 11.05 -2.38
C MET A 53 -5.99 10.08 -2.12
N VAL A 54 -4.84 10.65 -1.74
CA VAL A 54 -3.69 9.91 -1.22
C VAL A 54 -3.60 10.18 0.28
N PHE A 55 -3.42 9.12 1.08
CA PHE A 55 -3.33 9.26 2.52
C PHE A 55 -2.35 8.25 3.15
N ASN A 56 -1.26 8.73 3.74
CA ASN A 56 -0.41 7.93 4.62
C ASN A 56 -1.04 7.90 6.02
N MET A 57 -1.39 6.71 6.50
CA MET A 57 -2.17 6.52 7.74
C MET A 57 -1.29 6.22 8.97
N GLU A 58 0.02 6.46 8.87
CA GLU A 58 0.95 6.31 10.00
C GLU A 58 0.77 4.98 10.76
N ARG A 59 0.76 3.85 10.01
CA ARG A 59 0.59 2.49 10.54
C ARG A 59 -0.79 2.22 11.15
N GLY A 60 -1.74 3.14 11.00
CA GLY A 60 -3.05 3.06 11.64
C GLY A 60 -3.00 3.18 13.17
N VAL A 61 -1.97 3.81 13.73
CA VAL A 61 -1.85 4.02 15.19
C VAL A 61 -2.99 4.93 15.69
N HIS A 62 -3.41 5.89 14.86
CA HIS A 62 -4.52 6.81 15.12
C HIS A 62 -5.70 6.54 14.18
N ILE A 63 -6.04 5.25 13.99
CA ILE A 63 -7.00 4.87 12.95
C ILE A 63 -8.41 5.39 13.24
N ASP A 64 -8.81 5.43 14.50
CA ASP A 64 -10.14 5.87 14.90
C ASP A 64 -10.30 7.38 14.62
N GLU A 65 -9.29 8.19 14.96
CA GLU A 65 -9.24 9.63 14.67
C GLU A 65 -9.16 9.90 13.16
N ALA A 66 -8.41 9.10 12.41
CA ALA A 66 -8.33 9.21 10.96
C ALA A 66 -9.68 8.92 10.30
N ILE A 67 -10.41 7.93 10.79
CA ILE A 67 -11.76 7.60 10.31
C ILE A 67 -12.74 8.75 10.60
N GLU A 68 -12.74 9.31 11.82
CA GLU A 68 -13.56 10.46 12.18
C GLU A 68 -13.24 11.66 11.28
N PHE A 69 -11.96 11.97 11.08
CA PHE A 69 -11.52 13.04 10.19
C PHE A 69 -12.01 12.87 8.76
N LEU A 70 -11.95 11.65 8.21
CA LEU A 70 -12.43 11.33 6.87
C LEU A 70 -13.95 11.45 6.75
N LYS A 71 -14.72 11.10 7.79
CA LYS A 71 -16.19 11.18 7.78
C LYS A 71 -16.70 12.58 7.96
N ASP A 72 -16.09 13.33 8.87
CA ASP A 72 -16.67 14.57 9.38
C ASP A 72 -16.11 15.83 8.71
N ASN A 73 -15.09 15.70 7.86
CA ASN A 73 -14.51 16.83 7.15
C ASN A 73 -15.18 17.06 5.79
N PRO A 74 -16.04 18.10 5.68
CA PRO A 74 -16.76 18.37 4.43
C PRO A 74 -15.84 18.77 3.27
N SER A 75 -14.62 19.25 3.56
CA SER A 75 -13.66 19.61 2.52
C SER A 75 -13.03 18.41 1.82
N LEU A 76 -13.17 17.21 2.40
CA LEU A 76 -12.68 15.95 1.80
C LEU A 76 -13.80 15.21 1.06
N GLN A 77 -15.06 15.63 1.20
CA GLN A 77 -16.21 14.97 0.61
C GLN A 77 -16.63 15.60 -0.74
N PRO A 78 -17.10 14.82 -1.69
CA PRO A 78 -17.07 13.36 -1.68
C PRO A 78 -15.67 12.81 -1.97
N PHE A 79 -15.34 11.65 -1.46
CA PHE A 79 -14.22 10.85 -1.96
C PHE A 79 -14.72 9.46 -2.38
N ASP A 80 -14.14 8.92 -3.42
CA ASP A 80 -14.57 7.66 -4.02
C ASP A 80 -13.44 6.63 -4.02
N LEU A 81 -12.19 7.13 -3.97
CA LEU A 81 -10.98 6.35 -4.05
C LEU A 81 -9.95 6.89 -3.05
N ILE A 82 -9.36 6.00 -2.23
CA ILE A 82 -8.25 6.35 -1.35
C ILE A 82 -7.07 5.45 -1.67
N LEU A 83 -5.94 6.06 -2.06
CA LEU A 83 -4.65 5.42 -2.21
C LEU A 83 -3.91 5.54 -0.88
N ALA A 84 -3.98 4.50 -0.05
CA ALA A 84 -3.51 4.54 1.31
C ALA A 84 -2.18 3.82 1.49
N ASN A 85 -1.30 4.43 2.27
CA ASN A 85 -0.04 3.85 2.67
C ASN A 85 0.03 3.73 4.20
N GLU A 86 0.86 2.82 4.67
CA GLU A 86 1.11 2.57 6.09
C GLU A 86 -0.14 2.17 6.88
N LEU A 87 -0.64 0.97 6.61
CA LEU A 87 -1.68 0.32 7.40
C LEU A 87 -1.14 -0.96 8.04
N ASP A 88 -1.45 -1.15 9.31
CA ASP A 88 -1.09 -2.37 10.02
C ASP A 88 -2.21 -3.41 10.00
N PHE A 89 -1.82 -4.68 10.02
CA PHE A 89 -2.72 -5.80 10.20
C PHE A 89 -2.22 -6.66 11.37
N GLY A 90 -2.92 -6.56 12.49
CA GLY A 90 -2.69 -7.32 13.70
C GLY A 90 -1.38 -6.98 14.41
N ALA A 91 -0.87 -5.75 14.28
CA ALA A 91 0.26 -5.26 15.04
C ALA A 91 -0.21 -4.67 16.39
N ALA A 92 0.55 -4.94 17.46
CA ALA A 92 0.19 -4.46 18.80
C ALA A 92 0.12 -2.92 18.88
N ARG A 93 0.98 -2.20 18.14
CA ARG A 93 1.00 -0.73 18.11
C ARG A 93 -0.28 -0.09 17.57
N SER A 94 -1.05 -0.82 16.76
CA SER A 94 -2.34 -0.42 16.20
C SER A 94 -3.51 -1.19 16.82
N GLY A 95 -3.34 -1.68 18.06
CA GLY A 95 -4.38 -2.40 18.82
C GLY A 95 -4.74 -3.76 18.25
N GLU A 96 -3.82 -4.42 17.56
CA GLU A 96 -4.01 -5.73 16.91
C GLU A 96 -5.14 -5.75 15.86
N LYS A 97 -5.60 -4.57 15.43
CA LYS A 97 -6.65 -4.41 14.43
C LYS A 97 -6.15 -4.74 13.01
N ASN A 98 -7.07 -5.09 12.12
CA ASN A 98 -6.89 -4.91 10.67
C ASN A 98 -7.32 -3.49 10.33
N THR A 99 -6.37 -2.56 10.28
CA THR A 99 -6.69 -1.12 10.12
C THR A 99 -7.30 -0.80 8.76
N ALA A 100 -7.00 -1.58 7.72
CA ALA A 100 -7.66 -1.44 6.42
C ALA A 100 -9.15 -1.84 6.49
N GLU A 101 -9.46 -2.93 7.20
CA GLU A 101 -10.85 -3.36 7.41
C GLU A 101 -11.65 -2.33 8.23
N GLU A 102 -11.05 -1.75 9.27
CA GLU A 102 -11.72 -0.71 10.08
C GLU A 102 -12.10 0.50 9.22
N VAL A 103 -11.20 0.97 8.36
CA VAL A 103 -11.49 2.06 7.40
C VAL A 103 -12.61 1.66 6.43
N ALA A 104 -12.51 0.48 5.81
CA ALA A 104 -13.48 0.00 4.83
C ALA A 104 -14.89 -0.09 5.43
N LYS A 105 -14.99 -0.66 6.63
CA LYS A 105 -16.22 -0.79 7.42
C LYS A 105 -16.86 0.55 7.74
N ALA A 106 -16.03 1.47 8.24
CA ALA A 106 -16.50 2.78 8.69
C ALA A 106 -16.97 3.68 7.54
N LEU A 107 -16.37 3.52 6.35
CA LEU A 107 -16.62 4.35 5.17
C LEU A 107 -17.50 3.67 4.10
N GLY A 108 -17.84 2.40 4.27
CA GLY A 108 -18.62 1.62 3.32
C GLY A 108 -17.91 1.42 1.99
N LEU A 109 -16.64 1.00 2.02
CA LEU A 109 -15.77 0.84 0.85
C LEU A 109 -15.35 -0.62 0.65
N SER A 110 -15.13 -1.01 -0.61
CA SER A 110 -14.25 -2.14 -0.94
C SER A 110 -12.80 -1.77 -0.64
N TYR A 111 -11.94 -2.75 -0.37
CA TYR A 111 -10.51 -2.49 -0.32
C TYR A 111 -9.67 -3.63 -0.90
N VAL A 112 -8.47 -3.27 -1.31
CA VAL A 112 -7.37 -4.19 -1.58
C VAL A 112 -6.26 -3.90 -0.59
N PHE A 113 -5.76 -4.92 0.10
CA PHE A 113 -4.58 -4.81 0.95
C PHE A 113 -3.41 -5.57 0.34
N GLY A 114 -2.23 -4.96 0.33
CA GLY A 114 -0.97 -5.57 -0.10
C GLY A 114 0.09 -5.46 1.01
N LEU A 115 0.68 -6.61 1.35
CA LEU A 115 1.74 -6.67 2.36
C LEU A 115 3.01 -5.99 1.87
N GLU A 116 3.55 -5.07 2.66
CA GLU A 116 4.84 -4.40 2.44
C GLU A 116 5.93 -5.00 3.31
N PHE A 117 5.64 -5.16 4.62
CA PHE A 117 6.56 -5.71 5.60
C PHE A 117 5.89 -6.64 6.60
N ILE A 118 6.65 -7.63 7.06
CA ILE A 118 6.40 -8.36 8.30
C ILE A 118 7.30 -7.74 9.37
N GLU A 119 6.69 -7.20 10.41
CA GLU A 119 7.40 -6.62 11.54
C GLU A 119 7.97 -7.72 12.44
N LEU A 120 9.23 -7.57 12.88
CA LEU A 120 9.96 -8.60 13.66
C LEU A 120 10.16 -8.24 15.13
N LYS A 121 9.86 -7.01 15.54
CA LYS A 121 9.95 -6.61 16.95
C LYS A 121 8.66 -6.89 17.70
N ASP A 122 8.77 -7.36 18.94
CA ASP A 122 7.64 -7.79 19.78
C ASP A 122 6.51 -6.75 19.89
N ALA A 123 6.84 -5.47 20.04
CA ALA A 123 5.84 -4.40 20.15
C ALA A 123 5.13 -4.06 18.82
N ALA A 124 5.66 -4.53 17.70
CA ALA A 124 5.12 -4.24 16.38
C ALA A 124 4.79 -5.52 15.59
N LEU A 125 4.98 -6.69 16.18
CA LEU A 125 4.80 -7.97 15.50
C LEU A 125 3.44 -8.02 14.79
N GLY A 126 3.46 -8.18 13.47
CA GLY A 126 2.28 -8.13 12.61
C GLY A 126 2.66 -7.77 11.19
N PHE A 127 1.66 -7.57 10.37
CA PHE A 127 1.82 -7.12 8.99
C PHE A 127 1.70 -5.61 8.89
N HIS A 128 2.47 -5.05 7.99
CA HIS A 128 2.43 -3.63 7.63
C HIS A 128 2.35 -3.53 6.10
N GLY A 129 1.40 -2.75 5.59
CA GLY A 129 1.18 -2.70 4.16
C GLY A 129 0.49 -1.44 3.68
N ASN A 130 0.01 -1.52 2.45
CA ASN A 130 -0.69 -0.46 1.77
C ASN A 130 -2.09 -0.93 1.36
N ALA A 131 -3.00 0.00 1.06
CA ALA A 131 -4.33 -0.34 0.59
C ALA A 131 -4.82 0.59 -0.51
N VAL A 132 -5.74 0.08 -1.31
CA VAL A 132 -6.61 0.86 -2.20
C VAL A 132 -8.04 0.68 -1.69
N PHE A 133 -8.70 1.76 -1.32
CA PHE A 133 -10.12 1.75 -0.97
C PHE A 133 -10.93 2.32 -2.11
N SER A 134 -12.07 1.71 -2.42
CA SER A 134 -12.91 2.11 -3.56
C SER A 134 -14.40 1.97 -3.26
N ARG A 135 -15.20 2.90 -3.77
CA ARG A 135 -16.67 2.75 -3.84
C ARG A 135 -17.11 1.79 -4.95
N TRP A 136 -16.25 1.54 -5.93
CA TRP A 136 -16.54 0.63 -7.02
C TRP A 136 -15.94 -0.74 -6.80
N PRO A 137 -16.54 -1.80 -7.37
CA PRO A 137 -16.01 -3.15 -7.24
C PRO A 137 -14.60 -3.29 -7.80
N VAL A 138 -13.75 -4.02 -7.07
CA VAL A 138 -12.43 -4.40 -7.51
C VAL A 138 -12.52 -5.69 -8.31
N LYS A 139 -12.19 -5.63 -9.60
CA LYS A 139 -12.24 -6.81 -10.50
C LYS A 139 -10.96 -7.64 -10.47
N TRP A 140 -9.85 -7.00 -10.20
CA TRP A 140 -8.54 -7.61 -10.18
C TRP A 140 -7.56 -6.75 -9.40
N ALA A 141 -6.60 -7.40 -8.74
CA ALA A 141 -5.47 -6.70 -8.11
C ALA A 141 -4.24 -7.59 -8.03
N GLU A 142 -3.07 -6.95 -7.99
CA GLU A 142 -1.78 -7.58 -7.68
C GLU A 142 -0.90 -6.67 -6.84
N VAL A 143 0.11 -7.26 -6.19
CA VAL A 143 1.16 -6.56 -5.46
C VAL A 143 2.45 -6.60 -6.27
N LEU A 144 2.88 -5.46 -6.78
CA LEU A 144 4.17 -5.29 -7.43
C LEU A 144 5.25 -5.02 -6.37
N ARG A 145 6.25 -5.90 -6.28
CA ARG A 145 7.45 -5.64 -5.46
C ARG A 145 8.35 -4.64 -6.17
N LEU A 146 8.67 -3.55 -5.51
CA LEU A 146 9.61 -2.54 -6.06
C LEU A 146 11.07 -2.98 -5.84
N PRO A 147 12.01 -2.58 -6.72
CA PRO A 147 13.42 -2.88 -6.55
C PRO A 147 13.93 -2.47 -5.17
N GLU A 148 14.65 -3.38 -4.50
CA GLU A 148 15.20 -3.12 -3.16
C GLU A 148 16.19 -1.95 -3.22
N GLN A 149 16.00 -0.94 -2.36
CA GLN A 149 16.87 0.22 -2.20
C GLN A 149 17.42 0.32 -0.78
N TYR A 150 16.93 -0.49 0.14
CA TYR A 150 17.35 -0.53 1.53
C TYR A 150 17.04 -1.88 2.16
N ASN A 151 18.01 -2.43 2.89
CA ASN A 151 17.83 -3.71 3.60
C ASN A 151 17.23 -3.48 4.98
N TRP A 152 15.90 -3.64 5.09
CA TRP A 152 15.16 -3.43 6.32
C TRP A 152 15.42 -4.46 7.42
N TYR A 153 15.98 -5.62 7.10
CA TYR A 153 16.39 -6.59 8.13
C TYR A 153 17.56 -6.09 8.99
N ASN A 154 18.41 -5.22 8.43
CA ASN A 154 19.53 -4.62 9.13
C ASN A 154 19.19 -3.28 9.82
N ASP A 155 17.95 -2.81 9.74
CA ASP A 155 17.50 -1.60 10.43
C ASP A 155 17.26 -1.83 11.93
N ARG A 156 17.16 -0.75 12.71
CA ARG A 156 16.72 -0.80 14.10
C ARG A 156 15.33 -1.43 14.25
N GLN A 157 14.46 -1.18 13.30
CA GLN A 157 13.15 -1.80 13.14
C GLN A 157 13.26 -2.93 12.13
N LYS A 158 13.77 -4.07 12.59
CA LYS A 158 13.94 -5.24 11.74
C LYS A 158 12.62 -5.66 11.10
N ARG A 159 12.66 -5.92 9.79
CA ARG A 159 11.50 -6.32 8.98
C ARG A 159 11.90 -7.34 7.92
N ILE A 160 10.97 -8.22 7.57
CA ILE A 160 11.04 -8.96 6.31
C ILE A 160 10.20 -8.19 5.31
N GLY A 161 10.71 -7.95 4.12
CA GLY A 161 9.97 -7.26 3.07
C GLY A 161 10.70 -6.07 2.49
N GLY A 162 9.97 -5.29 1.71
CA GLY A 162 10.45 -4.10 1.01
C GLY A 162 9.29 -3.38 0.36
N ARG A 163 9.54 -2.24 -0.23
CA ARG A 163 8.54 -1.38 -0.84
C ARG A 163 7.74 -2.07 -1.94
N CYS A 164 6.48 -1.67 -2.08
CA CYS A 164 5.58 -2.22 -3.09
C CYS A 164 4.62 -1.17 -3.66
N ALA A 165 3.99 -1.54 -4.76
CA ALA A 165 2.80 -0.89 -5.27
C ALA A 165 1.65 -1.90 -5.31
N ILE A 166 0.42 -1.42 -5.08
CA ILE A 166 -0.79 -2.17 -5.34
C ILE A 166 -1.35 -1.70 -6.68
N LEU A 167 -1.55 -2.62 -7.60
CA LEU A 167 -2.21 -2.39 -8.87
C LEU A 167 -3.60 -3.01 -8.81
N ALA A 168 -4.63 -2.26 -9.18
CA ALA A 168 -6.01 -2.75 -9.16
C ALA A 168 -6.78 -2.28 -10.39
N LYS A 169 -7.76 -3.09 -10.85
CA LYS A 169 -8.75 -2.70 -11.85
C LYS A 169 -10.10 -2.56 -11.18
N LEU A 170 -10.69 -1.40 -11.32
CA LEU A 170 -12.02 -1.09 -10.80
C LEU A 170 -13.06 -1.13 -11.92
N ASP A 171 -14.29 -1.51 -11.57
CA ASP A 171 -15.44 -1.38 -12.45
C ASP A 171 -16.19 -0.08 -12.15
N VAL A 172 -15.87 0.97 -12.86
CA VAL A 172 -16.53 2.27 -12.71
C VAL A 172 -17.67 2.36 -13.73
N HIS A 173 -18.89 1.98 -13.32
CA HIS A 173 -20.11 1.97 -14.15
C HIS A 173 -19.93 1.20 -15.48
N GLY A 174 -19.33 0.00 -15.41
CA GLY A 174 -19.10 -0.84 -16.58
C GLY A 174 -17.87 -0.47 -17.40
N ARG A 175 -17.04 0.46 -16.91
CA ARG A 175 -15.74 0.81 -17.51
C ARG A 175 -14.61 0.41 -16.59
N GLU A 176 -13.61 -0.25 -17.13
CA GLU A 176 -12.40 -0.56 -16.37
C GLU A 176 -11.54 0.70 -16.21
N VAL A 177 -11.10 0.93 -14.96
CA VAL A 177 -10.17 1.98 -14.58
C VAL A 177 -9.00 1.33 -13.83
N GLY A 178 -7.78 1.62 -14.27
CA GLY A 178 -6.57 1.22 -13.57
C GLY A 178 -6.31 2.12 -12.36
N VAL A 179 -5.89 1.53 -11.25
CA VAL A 179 -5.51 2.25 -10.04
C VAL A 179 -4.20 1.69 -9.52
N ALA A 180 -3.27 2.57 -9.18
CA ALA A 180 -1.99 2.19 -8.58
C ALA A 180 -1.69 3.01 -7.33
N SER A 181 -1.54 2.34 -6.18
CA SER A 181 -1.06 2.94 -4.93
C SER A 181 0.39 2.52 -4.71
N ILE A 182 1.32 3.46 -4.76
CA ILE A 182 2.77 3.22 -4.65
C ILE A 182 3.33 3.78 -3.35
N HIS A 183 4.26 3.05 -2.73
CA HIS A 183 5.00 3.55 -1.56
C HIS A 183 6.50 3.42 -1.84
N LEU A 184 7.18 4.54 -2.06
CA LEU A 184 8.61 4.57 -2.36
C LEU A 184 9.47 4.54 -1.10
N GLU A 185 10.75 4.21 -1.27
CA GLU A 185 11.70 4.08 -0.15
C GLU A 185 12.10 5.44 0.44
N ASN A 186 11.97 5.56 1.77
CA ASN A 186 12.38 6.74 2.51
C ASN A 186 13.85 6.70 2.98
N ARG A 187 14.51 5.52 2.91
CA ARG A 187 15.91 5.28 3.29
C ARG A 187 16.88 5.28 2.09
N THR A 188 16.45 5.88 0.98
CA THR A 188 17.25 6.03 -0.22
C THR A 188 17.29 7.50 -0.66
N ASP A 189 18.07 7.79 -1.69
CA ASP A 189 18.11 9.12 -2.32
C ASP A 189 17.11 9.23 -3.49
N GLY A 190 17.14 10.35 -4.23
CA GLY A 190 16.27 10.58 -5.37
C GLY A 190 16.48 9.57 -6.50
N GLU A 191 17.70 9.06 -6.70
CA GLU A 191 17.98 8.05 -7.73
C GLU A 191 17.37 6.71 -7.38
N GLY A 192 17.46 6.25 -6.14
CA GLY A 192 16.82 5.02 -5.71
C GLY A 192 15.29 5.09 -5.83
N ARG A 193 14.67 6.24 -5.50
CA ARG A 193 13.23 6.45 -5.72
C ARG A 193 12.88 6.48 -7.21
N ARG A 194 13.74 7.05 -8.06
CA ARG A 194 13.56 7.04 -9.52
C ARG A 194 13.54 5.61 -10.08
N VAL A 195 14.44 4.76 -9.63
CA VAL A 195 14.47 3.33 -10.01
C VAL A 195 13.18 2.63 -9.63
N GLN A 196 12.68 2.85 -8.41
CA GLN A 196 11.43 2.26 -7.94
C GLN A 196 10.21 2.80 -8.71
N MET A 197 10.15 4.12 -8.95
CA MET A 197 9.06 4.73 -9.71
C MET A 197 9.06 4.23 -11.16
N GLN A 198 10.22 4.12 -11.80
CA GLN A 198 10.30 3.60 -13.17
C GLN A 198 9.75 2.18 -13.26
N ALA A 199 10.12 1.30 -12.33
CA ALA A 199 9.57 -0.06 -12.27
C ALA A 199 8.03 -0.04 -12.08
N GLY A 200 7.52 0.86 -11.24
CA GLY A 200 6.08 1.05 -11.07
C GLY A 200 5.39 1.52 -12.35
N LEU A 201 5.96 2.51 -13.04
CA LEU A 201 5.41 3.04 -14.31
C LEU A 201 5.43 2.01 -15.43
N ASP A 202 6.51 1.25 -15.57
CA ASP A 202 6.63 0.20 -16.58
C ASP A 202 5.54 -0.86 -16.39
N GLU A 203 5.28 -1.25 -15.15
CA GLU A 203 4.24 -2.23 -14.84
C GLU A 203 2.83 -1.66 -15.03
N VAL A 204 2.59 -0.41 -14.63
CA VAL A 204 1.34 0.31 -14.90
C VAL A 204 1.04 0.36 -16.40
N GLN A 205 2.02 0.68 -17.23
CA GLN A 205 1.87 0.69 -18.68
C GLN A 205 1.56 -0.71 -19.23
N ARG A 206 2.19 -1.74 -18.69
CA ARG A 206 1.97 -3.13 -19.12
C ARG A 206 0.56 -3.63 -18.76
N VAL A 207 0.14 -3.40 -17.50
CA VAL A 207 -1.09 -3.97 -16.94
C VAL A 207 -2.34 -3.18 -17.36
N PHE A 208 -2.22 -1.86 -17.47
CA PHE A 208 -3.33 -0.95 -17.73
C PHE A 208 -3.30 -0.36 -19.16
N ALA A 209 -2.64 -1.04 -20.11
CA ALA A 209 -2.57 -0.57 -21.49
C ALA A 209 -3.97 -0.24 -22.04
N GLY A 210 -4.16 1.01 -22.46
CA GLY A 210 -5.42 1.51 -23.03
C GLY A 210 -6.51 1.85 -22.00
N LEU A 211 -6.26 1.71 -20.71
CA LEU A 211 -7.19 2.14 -19.65
C LEU A 211 -6.84 3.54 -19.13
N PRO A 212 -7.83 4.31 -18.66
CA PRO A 212 -7.55 5.45 -17.80
C PRO A 212 -6.95 4.96 -16.48
N VAL A 213 -5.93 5.67 -15.96
CA VAL A 213 -5.19 5.27 -14.76
C VAL A 213 -5.16 6.40 -13.75
N ASN A 214 -5.40 6.05 -12.47
CA ASN A 214 -5.14 6.89 -11.32
C ASN A 214 -3.93 6.31 -10.56
N LEU A 215 -2.82 7.02 -10.57
CA LEU A 215 -1.58 6.63 -9.88
C LEU A 215 -1.26 7.66 -8.79
N GLY A 216 -1.02 7.19 -7.59
CA GLY A 216 -0.62 8.03 -6.47
C GLY A 216 -0.02 7.21 -5.33
N GLY A 217 0.26 7.86 -4.21
CA GLY A 217 0.84 7.21 -3.04
C GLY A 217 1.88 8.07 -2.36
N ASP A 218 2.58 7.48 -1.39
CA ASP A 218 3.67 8.16 -0.68
C ASP A 218 4.99 8.02 -1.44
N LEU A 219 5.39 9.09 -2.13
CA LEU A 219 6.62 9.14 -2.90
C LEU A 219 7.87 9.39 -2.04
N ASN A 220 7.69 9.64 -0.75
CA ASN A 220 8.77 9.91 0.21
C ASN A 220 9.75 11.01 -0.25
N THR A 221 9.25 11.98 -1.04
CA THR A 221 10.00 13.16 -1.47
C THR A 221 9.93 14.22 -0.36
N LYS A 222 11.08 14.63 0.14
CA LYS A 222 11.15 15.53 1.31
C LYS A 222 11.12 17.01 0.94
N THR A 223 11.66 17.34 -0.24
CA THR A 223 11.74 18.72 -0.71
C THR A 223 11.64 18.76 -2.24
N PHE A 224 11.22 19.92 -2.77
CA PHE A 224 11.31 20.21 -4.20
C PHE A 224 12.69 20.75 -4.61
N GLU A 225 13.70 20.57 -3.78
CA GLU A 225 15.07 21.06 -3.95
C GLU A 225 16.08 19.91 -3.89
N GLY A 226 17.31 20.18 -4.32
CA GLY A 226 18.40 19.22 -4.28
C GLY A 226 18.13 17.96 -5.09
N ARG A 227 18.46 16.80 -4.54
CA ARG A 227 18.33 15.50 -5.23
C ARG A 227 16.88 15.08 -5.54
N ASP A 228 15.92 15.55 -4.74
CA ASP A 228 14.50 15.25 -4.97
C ASP A 228 13.94 16.03 -6.17
N LYS A 229 14.53 17.19 -6.49
CA LYS A 229 14.14 18.00 -7.65
C LYS A 229 14.31 17.25 -8.98
N ASP A 230 15.38 16.50 -9.11
CA ASP A 230 15.65 15.75 -10.33
C ASP A 230 14.69 14.56 -10.46
N PHE A 231 14.33 13.93 -9.35
CA PHE A 231 13.29 12.89 -9.33
C PHE A 231 11.93 13.46 -9.76
N ILE A 232 11.51 14.59 -9.19
CA ILE A 232 10.21 15.22 -9.54
C ILE A 232 10.17 15.66 -11.00
N ARG A 233 11.25 16.19 -11.54
CA ARG A 233 11.34 16.54 -12.97
C ARG A 233 11.21 15.34 -13.90
N HIS A 234 11.61 14.17 -13.44
CA HIS A 234 11.46 12.93 -14.21
C HIS A 234 10.00 12.47 -14.30
N LEU A 235 9.16 12.86 -13.33
CA LEU A 235 7.73 12.53 -13.30
C LEU A 235 6.86 13.51 -14.13
N ALA A 236 7.38 14.68 -14.48
CA ALA A 236 6.68 15.69 -15.25
C ALA A 236 6.87 15.51 -16.75
#